data_01a45bd3e5f9b68cb30bbdb089cdd880
#
_entry.id   01a45bd3e5f9b68cb30bbdb089cdd880
#
_cell.length_a   1.000
_cell.length_b   1.000
_cell.length_c   1.000
_cell.angle_alpha   90.00
_cell.angle_beta   90.00
_cell.angle_gamma   90.00
#
_symmetry.space_group_name_H-M   'P 1'
#
loop_
_entity.id
_entity.type
_entity.pdbx_description
1 polymer ?
#
loop_
_entity_poly.entity_id
_entity_poly.type
_entity_poly.pdbx_seq_one_letter_code
_entity_poly.pdbx_strand_id
1 'polypeptide(L)'
;MSSFSAQGILDICPKDLAGRLDITLFDELNSTNTYLKKLARAGAEEGRIIIARRQSAGRGRLGRSFYSDAEGLYISVLIRPHMKAESMVFVTAMTAVAMARAIERTVDADAVIKWVNDIFVRGKKVCGILCESAFGADALSEYVVIGAGVNITEPFGGFPADISAVAGALLPHDSGQELRSSLAAAFLEELFGEYAHIDSRSFLDEYRRRSMVTGKSVSVISPSLTRHGKAVAIDDDCRLVVRFDDGTTEHVSTGEISIRGD
;
A
#
# COMPACT_ATOMS: atom_id res chain seq x y z
N MET A 1 22.20 16.39 7.20
CA MET A 1 21.00 15.68 6.75
C MET A 1 21.45 14.63 5.74
N SER A 2 21.20 13.34 5.98
CA SER A 2 21.55 12.31 5.00
C SER A 2 20.65 12.51 3.76
N SER A 3 21.29 12.60 2.59
CA SER A 3 20.55 12.69 1.32
C SER A 3 19.70 11.41 1.15
N PHE A 4 18.50 11.53 0.56
CA PHE A 4 17.68 10.37 0.21
C PHE A 4 18.44 9.41 -0.70
N SER A 5 18.91 8.30 -0.16
CA SER A 5 19.76 7.30 -0.83
C SER A 5 19.52 5.90 -0.27
N ALA A 6 19.88 4.88 -1.04
CA ALA A 6 19.78 3.49 -0.58
C ALA A 6 20.58 3.26 0.72
N GLN A 7 21.81 3.76 0.78
CA GLN A 7 22.63 3.66 2.00
C GLN A 7 22.01 4.39 3.19
N GLY A 8 21.46 5.61 2.98
CA GLY A 8 20.80 6.36 4.04
C GLY A 8 19.56 5.67 4.61
N ILE A 9 18.85 4.86 3.80
CA ILE A 9 17.75 4.01 4.28
C ILE A 9 18.29 2.83 5.11
N LEU A 10 19.32 2.14 4.59
CA LEU A 10 19.95 1.00 5.27
C LEU A 10 20.57 1.39 6.62
N ASP A 11 21.14 2.59 6.72
CA ASP A 11 21.74 3.12 7.95
C ASP A 11 20.71 3.37 9.07
N ILE A 12 19.44 3.57 8.70
CA ILE A 12 18.30 3.75 9.63
C ILE A 12 17.69 2.39 10.03
N CYS A 13 17.68 1.41 9.11
CA CYS A 13 17.13 0.08 9.38
C CYS A 13 17.87 -0.66 10.49
N PRO A 14 17.20 -1.53 11.27
CA PRO A 14 17.87 -2.49 12.14
C PRO A 14 18.93 -3.31 11.39
N LYS A 15 20.10 -3.55 11.99
CA LYS A 15 21.26 -4.17 11.32
C LYS A 15 20.98 -5.56 10.74
N ASP A 16 20.20 -6.36 11.44
CA ASP A 16 19.78 -7.69 11.03
C ASP A 16 18.86 -7.65 9.80
N LEU A 17 17.99 -6.66 9.73
CA LEU A 17 17.16 -6.41 8.55
C LEU A 17 18.00 -5.83 7.39
N ALA A 18 18.80 -4.79 7.64
CA ALA A 18 19.63 -4.12 6.62
C ALA A 18 20.51 -5.11 5.85
N GLY A 19 21.07 -6.13 6.53
CA GLY A 19 21.90 -7.17 5.90
C GLY A 19 21.14 -8.10 4.94
N ARG A 20 19.81 -8.08 4.94
CA ARG A 20 18.94 -8.89 4.09
C ARG A 20 18.30 -8.09 2.95
N LEU A 21 18.50 -6.79 2.90
CA LEU A 21 17.88 -5.90 1.92
C LEU A 21 18.86 -5.51 0.82
N ASP A 22 18.39 -5.56 -0.41
CA ASP A 22 19.11 -5.07 -1.59
C ASP A 22 18.31 -3.94 -2.24
N ILE A 23 18.69 -2.70 -1.92
CA ILE A 23 17.96 -1.49 -2.33
C ILE A 23 18.64 -0.84 -3.53
N THR A 24 17.87 -0.62 -4.60
CA THR A 24 18.26 0.28 -5.69
C THR A 24 17.31 1.46 -5.79
N LEU A 25 17.87 2.66 -5.82
CA LEU A 25 17.13 3.91 -5.96
C LEU A 25 17.38 4.51 -7.34
N PHE A 26 16.30 4.92 -7.99
CA PHE A 26 16.28 5.57 -9.30
C PHE A 26 15.71 6.99 -9.19
N ASP A 27 16.18 7.89 -10.02
CA ASP A 27 15.55 9.21 -10.13
C ASP A 27 14.19 9.11 -10.83
N GLU A 28 14.10 8.33 -11.91
CA GLU A 28 12.85 8.08 -12.61
C GLU A 28 12.78 6.64 -13.15
N LEU A 29 11.60 6.03 -13.06
CA LEU A 29 11.22 4.78 -13.70
C LEU A 29 9.81 4.91 -14.31
N ASN A 30 9.47 4.03 -15.23
CA ASN A 30 8.06 3.92 -15.64
C ASN A 30 7.19 3.43 -14.47
N SER A 31 7.62 2.37 -13.78
CA SER A 31 6.96 1.84 -12.57
C SER A 31 7.92 0.93 -11.81
N THR A 32 8.07 1.17 -10.51
CA THR A 32 8.87 0.33 -9.61
C THR A 32 8.38 -1.11 -9.58
N ASN A 33 7.05 -1.34 -9.54
CA ASN A 33 6.46 -2.67 -9.64
C ASN A 33 6.79 -3.37 -10.96
N THR A 34 6.66 -2.66 -12.08
CA THR A 34 6.95 -3.23 -13.40
C THR A 34 8.42 -3.61 -13.51
N TYR A 35 9.31 -2.79 -12.99
CA TYR A 35 10.74 -3.07 -12.98
C TYR A 35 11.07 -4.27 -12.09
N LEU A 36 10.57 -4.29 -10.85
CA LEU A 36 10.84 -5.37 -9.90
C LEU A 36 10.25 -6.71 -10.34
N LYS A 37 9.08 -6.72 -11.01
CA LYS A 37 8.54 -7.96 -11.63
C LYS A 37 9.46 -8.56 -12.69
N LYS A 38 10.18 -7.74 -13.46
CA LYS A 38 11.17 -8.25 -14.41
C LYS A 38 12.34 -8.91 -13.69
N LEU A 39 12.83 -8.30 -12.62
CA LEU A 39 13.88 -8.88 -11.78
C LEU A 39 13.44 -10.17 -11.09
N ALA A 40 12.22 -10.22 -10.55
CA ALA A 40 11.66 -11.39 -9.89
C ALA A 40 11.58 -12.60 -10.84
N ARG A 41 11.15 -12.38 -12.11
CA ARG A 41 11.13 -13.39 -13.17
C ARG A 41 12.52 -13.83 -13.60
N ALA A 42 13.53 -12.99 -13.47
CA ALA A 42 14.94 -13.27 -13.73
C ALA A 42 15.65 -13.94 -12.53
N GLY A 43 14.91 -14.29 -11.46
CA GLY A 43 15.44 -15.00 -10.31
C GLY A 43 15.96 -14.13 -9.16
N ALA A 44 15.62 -12.83 -9.13
CA ALA A 44 15.97 -12.00 -7.98
C ALA A 44 15.46 -12.59 -6.67
N GLU A 45 16.26 -12.51 -5.63
CA GLU A 45 15.94 -13.04 -4.30
C GLU A 45 14.95 -12.14 -3.54
N GLU A 46 14.31 -12.70 -2.51
CA GLU A 46 13.53 -11.96 -1.52
C GLU A 46 14.37 -10.86 -0.87
N GLY A 47 13.75 -9.74 -0.53
CA GLY A 47 14.45 -8.58 0.01
C GLY A 47 15.03 -7.65 -1.06
N ARG A 48 14.81 -7.94 -2.37
CA ARG A 48 15.11 -6.98 -3.44
C ARG A 48 14.11 -5.84 -3.40
N ILE A 49 14.59 -4.60 -3.40
CA ILE A 49 13.78 -3.38 -3.25
C ILE A 49 14.14 -2.39 -4.36
N ILE A 50 13.11 -1.87 -5.01
CA ILE A 50 13.25 -0.81 -6.01
C ILE A 50 12.50 0.43 -5.52
N ILE A 51 13.21 1.54 -5.49
CA ILE A 51 12.67 2.85 -5.13
C ILE A 51 12.85 3.80 -6.31
N ALA A 52 11.88 4.67 -6.54
CA ALA A 52 12.01 5.76 -7.50
C ALA A 52 11.56 7.07 -6.86
N ARG A 53 12.21 8.19 -7.26
CA ARG A 53 11.76 9.55 -6.88
C ARG A 53 10.53 9.95 -7.66
N ARG A 54 10.37 9.42 -8.90
CA ARG A 54 9.29 9.71 -9.82
C ARG A 54 8.94 8.48 -10.66
N GLN A 55 7.66 8.36 -11.03
CA GLN A 55 7.22 7.34 -12.00
C GLN A 55 6.47 8.00 -13.17
N SER A 56 6.87 7.67 -14.40
CA SER A 56 6.20 8.19 -15.61
C SER A 56 4.92 7.41 -15.96
N ALA A 57 4.74 6.19 -15.42
CA ALA A 57 3.56 5.35 -15.60
C ALA A 57 3.20 4.62 -14.29
N GLY A 58 3.03 5.38 -13.20
CA GLY A 58 2.61 4.86 -11.90
C GLY A 58 1.31 4.08 -12.00
N ARG A 59 1.22 2.92 -11.32
CA ARG A 59 0.11 1.97 -11.45
C ARG A 59 -0.68 1.84 -10.15
N GLY A 60 -1.99 1.80 -10.28
CA GLY A 60 -2.93 1.45 -9.24
C GLY A 60 -3.69 0.16 -9.57
N ARG A 61 -4.64 -0.23 -8.70
CA ARG A 61 -5.53 -1.38 -8.91
C ARG A 61 -6.47 -1.13 -10.09
N LEU A 62 -6.96 -2.24 -10.68
CA LEU A 62 -7.98 -2.22 -11.76
C LEU A 62 -7.56 -1.37 -12.97
N GLY A 63 -6.27 -1.33 -13.30
CA GLY A 63 -5.76 -0.58 -14.45
C GLY A 63 -5.69 0.95 -14.28
N ARG A 64 -5.96 1.47 -13.09
CA ARG A 64 -5.83 2.91 -12.80
C ARG A 64 -4.38 3.34 -12.78
N SER A 65 -4.13 4.61 -13.06
CA SER A 65 -2.87 5.26 -12.80
C SER A 65 -2.75 5.68 -11.33
N PHE A 66 -1.52 5.77 -10.83
CA PHE A 66 -1.20 6.42 -9.57
C PHE A 66 -0.35 7.65 -9.88
N TYR A 67 -0.80 8.83 -9.44
CA TYR A 67 -0.03 10.06 -9.59
C TYR A 67 1.30 9.93 -8.87
N SER A 68 2.41 10.15 -9.57
CA SER A 68 3.73 9.79 -9.08
C SER A 68 4.77 10.85 -9.45
N ASP A 69 4.61 12.06 -8.91
CA ASP A 69 5.54 13.17 -9.08
C ASP A 69 6.75 13.06 -8.13
N ALA A 70 7.74 13.92 -8.30
CA ALA A 70 9.00 13.94 -7.54
C ALA A 70 8.84 14.14 -6.02
N GLU A 71 7.67 14.58 -5.58
CA GLU A 71 7.33 14.86 -4.17
C GLU A 71 6.85 13.63 -3.38
N GLY A 72 6.97 12.43 -3.95
CA GLY A 72 6.54 11.17 -3.34
C GLY A 72 7.66 10.20 -2.96
N LEU A 73 7.25 9.08 -2.38
CA LEU A 73 8.06 7.88 -2.18
C LEU A 73 7.36 6.72 -2.93
N TYR A 74 8.02 6.16 -3.93
CA TYR A 74 7.52 5.01 -4.70
C TYR A 74 8.46 3.85 -4.47
N ILE A 75 7.99 2.87 -3.70
CA ILE A 75 8.77 1.72 -3.26
C ILE A 75 8.09 0.42 -3.66
N SER A 76 8.86 -0.52 -4.20
CA SER A 76 8.42 -1.88 -4.45
C SER A 76 9.35 -2.87 -3.76
N VAL A 77 8.78 -3.85 -3.07
CA VAL A 77 9.48 -4.87 -2.28
C VAL A 77 9.12 -6.25 -2.84
N LEU A 78 10.14 -7.11 -3.02
CA LEU A 78 9.97 -8.50 -3.45
C LEU A 78 9.94 -9.43 -2.25
N ILE A 79 8.87 -10.22 -2.14
CA ILE A 79 8.74 -11.33 -1.17
C ILE A 79 8.36 -12.64 -1.87
N ARG A 80 8.60 -13.80 -1.19
CA ARG A 80 8.31 -15.14 -1.72
C ARG A 80 7.55 -16.02 -0.72
N PRO A 81 6.24 -15.70 -0.47
CA PRO A 81 5.49 -16.30 0.63
C PRO A 81 4.91 -17.70 0.36
N HIS A 82 5.00 -18.26 -0.87
CA HIS A 82 4.42 -19.57 -1.24
C HIS A 82 2.97 -19.75 -0.81
N MET A 83 2.11 -18.78 -1.10
CA MET A 83 0.71 -18.73 -0.69
C MET A 83 -0.22 -18.93 -1.89
N LYS A 84 -1.46 -19.40 -1.62
CA LYS A 84 -2.51 -19.50 -2.63
C LYS A 84 -3.04 -18.12 -3.04
N ALA A 85 -3.67 -18.04 -4.22
CA ALA A 85 -4.21 -16.79 -4.76
C ALA A 85 -5.23 -16.11 -3.82
N GLU A 86 -6.08 -16.92 -3.17
CA GLU A 86 -7.09 -16.40 -2.22
C GLU A 86 -6.46 -15.69 -1.01
N SER A 87 -5.24 -16.08 -0.64
CA SER A 87 -4.52 -15.53 0.49
C SER A 87 -3.74 -14.24 0.18
N MET A 88 -3.68 -13.80 -1.09
CA MET A 88 -2.93 -12.60 -1.47
C MET A 88 -3.51 -11.32 -0.87
N VAL A 89 -4.77 -11.32 -0.48
CA VAL A 89 -5.38 -10.20 0.24
C VAL A 89 -4.71 -9.95 1.60
N PHE A 90 -4.20 -11.00 2.26
CA PHE A 90 -3.46 -10.87 3.52
C PHE A 90 -2.16 -10.07 3.35
N VAL A 91 -1.44 -10.28 2.24
CA VAL A 91 -0.24 -9.47 1.92
C VAL A 91 -0.62 -8.00 1.78
N THR A 92 -1.74 -7.70 1.13
CA THR A 92 -2.22 -6.31 0.98
C THR A 92 -2.60 -5.70 2.33
N ALA A 93 -3.35 -6.43 3.17
CA ALA A 93 -3.80 -5.95 4.48
C ALA A 93 -2.62 -5.76 5.45
N MET A 94 -1.70 -6.73 5.50
CA MET A 94 -0.45 -6.65 6.26
C MET A 94 0.37 -5.41 5.83
N THR A 95 0.55 -5.21 4.53
CA THR A 95 1.26 -4.05 3.99
C THR A 95 0.59 -2.73 4.39
N ALA A 96 -0.75 -2.69 4.40
CA ALA A 96 -1.49 -1.49 4.78
C ALA A 96 -1.29 -1.16 6.26
N VAL A 97 -1.26 -2.16 7.15
CA VAL A 97 -0.95 -1.97 8.58
C VAL A 97 0.50 -1.51 8.75
N ALA A 98 1.46 -2.17 8.11
CA ALA A 98 2.87 -1.81 8.17
C ALA A 98 3.10 -0.35 7.72
N MET A 99 2.49 0.06 6.61
CA MET A 99 2.62 1.44 6.12
C MET A 99 1.90 2.45 7.04
N ALA A 100 0.74 2.11 7.60
CA ALA A 100 0.06 2.98 8.54
C ALA A 100 0.90 3.25 9.79
N ARG A 101 1.51 2.21 10.38
CA ARG A 101 2.45 2.34 11.51
C ARG A 101 3.68 3.16 11.13
N ALA A 102 4.27 2.92 9.95
CA ALA A 102 5.42 3.67 9.47
C ALA A 102 5.11 5.16 9.31
N ILE A 103 3.92 5.51 8.80
CA ILE A 103 3.45 6.89 8.71
C ILE A 103 3.35 7.49 10.12
N GLU A 104 2.69 6.84 11.07
CA GLU A 104 2.51 7.34 12.43
C GLU A 104 3.82 7.48 13.21
N ARG A 105 4.82 6.62 12.92
CA ARG A 105 6.18 6.74 13.49
C ARG A 105 6.98 7.93 12.96
N THR A 106 6.62 8.43 11.79
CA THR A 106 7.42 9.45 11.10
C THR A 106 6.76 10.81 11.01
N VAL A 107 5.43 10.85 11.13
CA VAL A 107 4.65 12.09 11.19
C VAL A 107 3.59 11.99 12.29
N ASP A 108 3.31 13.10 12.94
CA ASP A 108 2.26 13.20 13.97
C ASP A 108 0.87 13.24 13.29
N ALA A 109 0.35 12.06 12.94
CA ALA A 109 -0.93 11.94 12.28
C ALA A 109 -1.50 10.52 12.37
N ASP A 110 -2.79 10.39 12.63
CA ASP A 110 -3.51 9.11 12.59
C ASP A 110 -3.68 8.63 11.15
N ALA A 111 -3.29 7.38 10.90
CA ALA A 111 -3.44 6.72 9.60
C ALA A 111 -4.58 5.70 9.65
N VAL A 112 -5.60 5.90 8.81
CA VAL A 112 -6.73 4.98 8.66
C VAL A 112 -6.72 4.31 7.31
N ILE A 113 -7.33 3.12 7.21
CA ILE A 113 -7.30 2.28 6.01
C ILE A 113 -8.67 2.26 5.36
N LYS A 114 -8.75 2.71 4.12
CA LYS A 114 -9.88 2.44 3.26
C LYS A 114 -9.69 1.08 2.61
N TRP A 115 -10.59 0.16 2.92
CA TRP A 115 -10.56 -1.20 2.39
C TRP A 115 -10.39 -1.18 0.86
N VAL A 116 -9.42 -1.84 0.30
CA VAL A 116 -8.55 -2.86 0.90
C VAL A 116 -7.09 -2.35 1.05
N ASN A 117 -6.71 -1.23 0.39
CA ASN A 117 -5.33 -0.91 0.04
C ASN A 117 -4.97 0.58 0.07
N ASP A 118 -5.87 1.45 0.47
CA ASP A 118 -5.63 2.89 0.46
C ASP A 118 -5.48 3.42 1.89
N ILE A 119 -4.45 4.25 2.14
CA ILE A 119 -4.23 4.87 3.44
C ILE A 119 -4.63 6.34 3.37
N PHE A 120 -5.39 6.75 4.35
CA PHE A 120 -5.89 8.10 4.52
C PHE A 120 -5.32 8.72 5.78
N VAL A 121 -4.94 9.99 5.67
CA VAL A 121 -4.53 10.86 6.77
C VAL A 121 -5.31 12.16 6.64
N ARG A 122 -5.87 12.66 7.73
CA ARG A 122 -6.68 13.90 7.74
C ARG A 122 -7.79 13.94 6.67
N GLY A 123 -8.42 12.77 6.42
CA GLY A 123 -9.51 12.63 5.44
C GLY A 123 -9.09 12.59 3.97
N LYS A 124 -7.78 12.60 3.67
CA LYS A 124 -7.24 12.55 2.31
C LYS A 124 -6.39 11.30 2.09
N LYS A 125 -6.45 10.74 0.88
CA LYS A 125 -5.63 9.59 0.48
C LYS A 125 -4.17 10.02 0.31
N VAL A 126 -3.30 9.50 1.16
CA VAL A 126 -1.86 9.77 1.12
C VAL A 126 -1.05 8.60 0.57
N CYS A 127 -1.60 7.38 0.58
CA CYS A 127 -0.91 6.20 0.07
C CYS A 127 -1.86 5.25 -0.65
N GLY A 128 -1.34 4.61 -1.71
CA GLY A 128 -1.97 3.48 -2.39
C GLY A 128 -1.02 2.29 -2.45
N ILE A 129 -1.53 1.09 -2.18
CA ILE A 129 -0.78 -0.16 -2.19
C ILE A 129 -1.24 -1.02 -3.37
N LEU A 130 -0.30 -1.64 -4.07
CA LEU A 130 -0.55 -2.55 -5.19
C LEU A 130 0.33 -3.80 -5.07
N CYS A 131 -0.25 -4.92 -4.64
CA CYS A 131 0.41 -6.22 -4.62
C CYS A 131 0.15 -6.96 -5.94
N GLU A 132 1.20 -7.45 -6.60
CA GLU A 132 1.13 -8.22 -7.85
C GLU A 132 1.95 -9.50 -7.69
N SER A 133 1.35 -10.64 -8.00
CA SER A 133 1.94 -11.96 -7.84
C SER A 133 2.03 -12.73 -9.15
N ALA A 134 2.91 -13.72 -9.20
CA ALA A 134 2.89 -14.79 -10.18
C ALA A 134 2.75 -16.13 -9.45
N PHE A 135 2.11 -17.11 -10.10
CA PHE A 135 1.82 -18.43 -9.53
C PHE A 135 2.49 -19.50 -10.36
N GLY A 136 3.07 -20.48 -9.67
CA GLY A 136 3.67 -21.67 -10.26
C GLY A 136 2.62 -22.71 -10.69
N ALA A 137 3.10 -23.83 -11.22
CA ALA A 137 2.26 -24.95 -11.63
C ALA A 137 1.53 -25.63 -10.44
N ASP A 138 2.04 -25.46 -9.24
CA ASP A 138 1.46 -25.93 -7.97
C ASP A 138 0.37 -24.99 -7.41
N ALA A 139 0.01 -23.92 -8.16
CA ALA A 139 -0.91 -22.88 -7.77
C ALA A 139 -0.49 -22.06 -6.53
N LEU A 140 0.78 -22.13 -6.13
CA LEU A 140 1.36 -21.28 -5.10
C LEU A 140 2.08 -20.07 -5.71
N SER A 141 2.18 -18.98 -4.96
CA SER A 141 2.90 -17.79 -5.42
C SER A 141 4.40 -18.07 -5.52
N GLU A 142 4.97 -17.86 -6.70
CA GLU A 142 6.42 -17.87 -6.92
C GLU A 142 7.07 -16.62 -6.33
N TYR A 143 6.37 -15.51 -6.44
CA TYR A 143 6.74 -14.23 -5.85
C TYR A 143 5.54 -13.29 -5.71
N VAL A 144 5.68 -12.32 -4.83
CA VAL A 144 4.79 -11.16 -4.73
C VAL A 144 5.65 -9.89 -4.77
N VAL A 145 5.28 -8.96 -5.64
CA VAL A 145 5.81 -7.59 -5.66
C VAL A 145 4.81 -6.69 -4.96
N ILE A 146 5.21 -6.17 -3.82
CA ILE A 146 4.46 -5.22 -3.00
C ILE A 146 4.85 -3.81 -3.42
N GLY A 147 3.97 -3.05 -4.06
CA GLY A 147 4.18 -1.65 -4.37
C GLY A 147 3.44 -0.74 -3.41
N ALA A 148 4.12 0.29 -2.93
CA ALA A 148 3.51 1.37 -2.19
C ALA A 148 3.91 2.71 -2.78
N GLY A 149 2.91 3.54 -3.12
CA GLY A 149 3.11 4.94 -3.51
C GLY A 149 2.60 5.85 -2.40
N VAL A 150 3.48 6.69 -1.87
CA VAL A 150 3.15 7.63 -0.80
C VAL A 150 3.37 9.06 -1.27
N ASN A 151 2.37 9.90 -1.15
CA ASN A 151 2.49 11.33 -1.36
C ASN A 151 3.13 11.94 -0.10
N ILE A 152 4.41 12.29 -0.18
CA ILE A 152 5.14 12.86 0.97
C ILE A 152 4.81 14.32 1.14
N THR A 153 5.04 15.11 0.10
CA THR A 153 4.83 16.55 0.11
C THR A 153 3.77 16.92 -0.93
N GLU A 154 2.97 17.92 -0.64
CA GLU A 154 1.98 18.42 -1.58
C GLU A 154 2.68 18.98 -2.83
N PRO A 155 2.25 18.60 -4.06
CA PRO A 155 2.85 19.11 -5.29
C PRO A 155 2.71 20.63 -5.40
N PHE A 156 3.68 21.28 -6.04
CA PHE A 156 3.55 22.70 -6.38
C PHE A 156 2.31 22.94 -7.25
N GLY A 157 1.43 23.82 -6.82
CA GLY A 157 0.13 24.04 -7.47
C GLY A 157 -0.97 23.03 -7.12
N GLY A 158 -0.71 22.10 -6.19
CA GLY A 158 -1.66 21.10 -5.72
C GLY A 158 -1.75 19.85 -6.61
N PHE A 159 -2.63 18.93 -6.24
CA PHE A 159 -2.90 17.73 -7.05
C PHE A 159 -3.75 18.07 -8.29
N PRO A 160 -3.62 17.29 -9.39
CA PRO A 160 -4.50 17.41 -10.56
C PRO A 160 -5.98 17.42 -10.20
N ALA A 161 -6.77 18.19 -10.96
CA ALA A 161 -8.17 18.47 -10.64
C ALA A 161 -9.06 17.22 -10.48
N ASP A 162 -8.76 16.16 -11.25
CA ASP A 162 -9.48 14.87 -11.24
C ASP A 162 -9.25 14.05 -9.96
N ILE A 163 -8.16 14.30 -9.22
CA ILE A 163 -7.84 13.59 -7.96
C ILE A 163 -7.79 14.50 -6.73
N SER A 164 -7.77 15.82 -6.89
CA SER A 164 -7.58 16.81 -5.79
C SER A 164 -8.63 16.70 -4.69
N ALA A 165 -9.85 16.25 -5.03
CA ALA A 165 -10.90 16.03 -4.03
C ALA A 165 -10.54 14.92 -3.02
N VAL A 166 -9.74 13.92 -3.44
CA VAL A 166 -9.43 12.72 -2.65
C VAL A 166 -7.96 12.67 -2.23
N ALA A 167 -7.04 13.06 -3.11
CA ALA A 167 -5.61 13.00 -2.86
C ALA A 167 -5.17 14.01 -1.79
N GLY A 168 -4.18 13.59 -1.01
CA GLY A 168 -3.47 14.44 -0.05
C GLY A 168 -2.04 13.99 0.11
N ALA A 169 -1.27 14.73 0.90
CA ALA A 169 0.11 14.45 1.24
C ALA A 169 0.32 14.46 2.75
N LEU A 170 1.43 13.87 3.21
CA LEU A 170 1.79 13.82 4.63
C LEU A 170 2.22 15.20 5.15
N LEU A 171 2.92 15.95 4.30
CA LEU A 171 3.51 17.26 4.61
C LEU A 171 3.01 18.31 3.60
N PRO A 172 2.94 19.59 4.02
CA PRO A 172 2.67 20.70 3.10
C PRO A 172 3.84 20.90 2.12
N HIS A 173 3.59 21.60 1.01
CA HIS A 173 4.54 21.80 -0.08
C HIS A 173 5.90 22.38 0.36
N ASP A 174 5.90 23.32 1.27
CA ASP A 174 7.08 24.08 1.71
C ASP A 174 7.64 23.59 3.06
N SER A 175 7.35 22.37 3.48
CA SER A 175 7.79 21.85 4.80
C SER A 175 9.32 21.82 4.96
N GLY A 176 10.08 21.70 3.85
CA GLY A 176 11.53 21.53 3.87
C GLY A 176 12.02 20.25 4.54
N GLN A 177 11.11 19.38 4.99
CA GLN A 177 11.42 18.17 5.73
C GLN A 177 11.69 17.00 4.79
N GLU A 178 12.88 16.38 4.89
CA GLU A 178 13.17 15.14 4.19
C GLU A 178 12.65 13.95 5.01
N LEU A 179 11.58 13.32 4.53
CA LEU A 179 10.88 12.22 5.21
C LEU A 179 11.10 10.86 4.55
N ARG A 180 11.55 10.84 3.28
CA ARG A 180 11.56 9.61 2.46
C ARG A 180 12.42 8.49 3.03
N SER A 181 13.63 8.83 3.53
CA SER A 181 14.53 7.80 4.09
C SER A 181 13.97 7.20 5.37
N SER A 182 13.48 8.02 6.30
CA SER A 182 12.92 7.55 7.57
C SER A 182 11.62 6.76 7.38
N LEU A 183 10.73 7.22 6.48
CA LEU A 183 9.50 6.51 6.16
C LEU A 183 9.79 5.17 5.46
N ALA A 184 10.72 5.14 4.50
CA ALA A 184 11.09 3.90 3.82
C ALA A 184 11.67 2.88 4.81
N ALA A 185 12.59 3.30 5.69
CA ALA A 185 13.18 2.43 6.71
C ALA A 185 12.13 1.90 7.69
N ALA A 186 11.26 2.79 8.22
CA ALA A 186 10.18 2.41 9.11
C ALA A 186 9.19 1.43 8.44
N PHE A 187 8.82 1.70 7.18
CA PHE A 187 7.96 0.79 6.42
C PHE A 187 8.58 -0.58 6.21
N LEU A 188 9.87 -0.66 5.86
CA LEU A 188 10.56 -1.94 5.67
C LEU A 188 10.66 -2.73 6.97
N GLU A 189 10.95 -2.07 8.09
CA GLU A 189 10.98 -2.70 9.41
C GLU A 189 9.61 -3.29 9.78
N GLU A 190 8.53 -2.51 9.69
CA GLU A 190 7.18 -2.96 9.98
C GLU A 190 6.72 -4.08 9.02
N LEU A 191 7.01 -3.93 7.71
CA LEU A 191 6.62 -4.91 6.69
C LEU A 191 7.29 -6.27 6.93
N PHE A 192 8.60 -6.31 7.13
CA PHE A 192 9.30 -7.58 7.34
C PHE A 192 9.03 -8.16 8.73
N GLY A 193 8.74 -7.33 9.74
CA GLY A 193 8.26 -7.76 11.04
C GLY A 193 6.94 -8.52 10.96
N GLU A 194 5.94 -7.95 10.28
CA GLU A 194 4.65 -8.63 10.07
C GLU A 194 4.75 -9.83 9.10
N TYR A 195 5.59 -9.72 8.05
CA TYR A 195 5.78 -10.80 7.08
C TYR A 195 6.35 -12.07 7.72
N ALA A 196 7.25 -11.93 8.68
CA ALA A 196 7.80 -13.08 9.42
C ALA A 196 6.72 -13.89 10.17
N HIS A 197 5.55 -13.30 10.41
CA HIS A 197 4.43 -13.89 11.15
C HIS A 197 3.12 -13.89 10.35
N ILE A 198 3.17 -13.82 9.01
CA ILE A 198 1.99 -13.66 8.16
C ILE A 198 0.93 -14.77 8.37
N ASP A 199 1.37 -15.98 8.65
CA ASP A 199 0.47 -17.13 8.92
C ASP A 199 -0.35 -16.96 10.19
N SER A 200 0.16 -16.23 11.19
CA SER A 200 -0.57 -15.93 12.44
C SER A 200 -1.66 -14.89 12.25
N ARG A 201 -1.58 -14.09 11.17
CA ARG A 201 -2.49 -12.99 10.86
C ARG A 201 -2.60 -11.95 11.98
N SER A 202 -1.53 -11.74 12.75
CA SER A 202 -1.50 -10.81 13.89
C SER A 202 -1.90 -9.37 13.52
N PHE A 203 -1.67 -8.97 12.26
CA PHE A 203 -2.07 -7.67 11.72
C PHE A 203 -3.60 -7.48 11.61
N LEU A 204 -4.41 -8.56 11.61
CA LEU A 204 -5.82 -8.51 11.21
C LEU A 204 -6.69 -7.66 12.15
N ASP A 205 -6.50 -7.77 13.44
CA ASP A 205 -7.25 -6.97 14.42
C ASP A 205 -6.92 -5.48 14.30
N GLU A 206 -5.68 -5.14 14.02
CA GLU A 206 -5.30 -3.77 13.78
C GLU A 206 -5.84 -3.24 12.44
N TYR A 207 -5.79 -4.05 11.39
CA TYR A 207 -6.40 -3.72 10.10
C TYR A 207 -7.90 -3.40 10.24
N ARG A 208 -8.63 -4.17 11.06
CA ARG A 208 -10.05 -3.93 11.40
C ARG A 208 -10.23 -2.61 12.15
N ARG A 209 -9.43 -2.36 13.18
CA ARG A 209 -9.52 -1.11 13.98
C ARG A 209 -9.24 0.13 13.13
N ARG A 210 -8.31 0.03 12.17
CA ARG A 210 -7.96 1.13 11.26
C ARG A 210 -8.97 1.35 10.12
N SER A 211 -9.97 0.48 9.98
CA SER A 211 -10.93 0.56 8.88
C SER A 211 -11.77 1.83 8.96
N MET A 212 -11.66 2.70 7.96
CA MET A 212 -12.52 3.87 7.84
C MET A 212 -13.88 3.59 7.19
N VAL A 213 -14.10 2.37 6.66
CA VAL A 213 -15.33 2.00 5.95
C VAL A 213 -16.32 1.24 6.84
N THR A 214 -15.86 0.54 7.87
CA THR A 214 -16.72 -0.24 8.77
C THR A 214 -17.71 0.68 9.48
N GLY A 215 -18.98 0.31 9.47
CA GLY A 215 -20.09 1.10 10.04
C GLY A 215 -20.66 2.16 9.10
N LYS A 216 -20.05 2.40 7.94
CA LYS A 216 -20.47 3.43 6.97
C LYS A 216 -21.39 2.88 5.89
N SER A 217 -22.22 3.78 5.34
CA SER A 217 -22.94 3.54 4.07
C SER A 217 -21.96 3.56 2.92
N VAL A 218 -21.98 2.51 2.09
CA VAL A 218 -21.02 2.33 1.00
C VAL A 218 -21.71 1.99 -0.32
N SER A 219 -21.03 2.33 -1.40
CA SER A 219 -21.29 1.78 -2.74
C SER A 219 -20.19 0.78 -3.07
N VAL A 220 -20.57 -0.45 -3.39
CA VAL A 220 -19.68 -1.48 -3.94
C VAL A 220 -19.77 -1.40 -5.46
N ILE A 221 -18.66 -1.02 -6.09
CA ILE A 221 -18.58 -0.76 -7.53
C ILE A 221 -17.80 -1.90 -8.17
N SER A 222 -18.46 -2.60 -9.08
CA SER A 222 -17.86 -3.60 -9.99
C SER A 222 -17.99 -3.12 -11.44
N PRO A 223 -17.31 -3.73 -12.42
CA PRO A 223 -17.41 -3.31 -13.83
C PRO A 223 -18.82 -3.33 -14.40
N SER A 224 -19.69 -4.22 -13.88
CA SER A 224 -21.04 -4.44 -14.39
C SER A 224 -22.14 -3.86 -13.51
N LEU A 225 -21.85 -3.56 -12.23
CA LEU A 225 -22.91 -3.23 -11.27
C LEU A 225 -22.36 -2.39 -10.11
N THR A 226 -23.16 -1.38 -9.72
CA THR A 226 -22.98 -0.68 -8.44
C THR A 226 -24.12 -1.06 -7.51
N ARG A 227 -23.77 -1.54 -6.31
CA ARG A 227 -24.75 -1.88 -5.25
C ARG A 227 -24.49 -1.02 -4.03
N HIS A 228 -25.56 -0.70 -3.32
CA HIS A 228 -25.52 0.14 -2.13
C HIS A 228 -25.84 -0.67 -0.89
N GLY A 229 -25.21 -0.32 0.24
CA GLY A 229 -25.43 -1.01 1.50
C GLY A 229 -24.58 -0.42 2.62
N LYS A 230 -24.52 -1.12 3.74
CA LYS A 230 -23.70 -0.76 4.90
C LYS A 230 -22.55 -1.76 5.07
N ALA A 231 -21.33 -1.27 5.15
CA ALA A 231 -20.18 -2.08 5.53
C ALA A 231 -20.29 -2.42 7.03
N VAL A 232 -20.44 -3.69 7.37
CA VAL A 232 -20.72 -4.11 8.76
C VAL A 232 -19.49 -4.64 9.47
N ALA A 233 -18.56 -5.28 8.75
CA ALA A 233 -17.34 -5.85 9.32
C ALA A 233 -16.28 -6.09 8.24
N ILE A 234 -15.06 -6.43 8.66
CA ILE A 234 -14.05 -7.13 7.88
C ILE A 234 -13.89 -8.51 8.51
N ASP A 235 -14.08 -9.58 7.72
CA ASP A 235 -14.03 -10.96 8.19
C ASP A 235 -12.58 -11.48 8.35
N ASP A 236 -12.43 -12.76 8.76
CA ASP A 236 -11.13 -13.39 8.98
C ASP A 236 -10.35 -13.64 7.69
N ASP A 237 -10.99 -13.53 6.53
CA ASP A 237 -10.38 -13.60 5.21
C ASP A 237 -10.12 -12.21 4.60
N CYS A 238 -10.13 -11.14 5.42
CA CYS A 238 -9.98 -9.74 5.00
C CYS A 238 -11.03 -9.25 3.98
N ARG A 239 -12.16 -9.98 3.82
CA ARG A 239 -13.26 -9.55 2.96
C ARG A 239 -14.12 -8.52 3.68
N LEU A 240 -14.65 -7.56 2.94
CA LEU A 240 -15.60 -6.59 3.47
C LEU A 240 -16.99 -7.21 3.53
N VAL A 241 -17.56 -7.35 4.71
CA VAL A 241 -18.92 -7.80 4.90
C VAL A 241 -19.86 -6.62 4.70
N VAL A 242 -20.70 -6.70 3.67
CA VAL A 242 -21.66 -5.64 3.32
C VAL A 242 -23.07 -6.17 3.41
N ARG A 243 -23.90 -5.49 4.20
CA ARG A 243 -25.35 -5.68 4.19
C ARG A 243 -25.94 -4.70 3.20
N PHE A 244 -26.42 -5.21 2.06
CA PHE A 244 -26.99 -4.42 0.98
C PHE A 244 -28.40 -3.91 1.29
N ASP A 245 -28.84 -2.87 0.57
CA ASP A 245 -30.14 -2.24 0.75
C ASP A 245 -31.31 -3.19 0.37
N ASP A 246 -31.04 -4.26 -0.41
CA ASP A 246 -31.98 -5.32 -0.74
C ASP A 246 -32.15 -6.38 0.38
N GLY A 247 -31.46 -6.20 1.51
CA GLY A 247 -31.50 -7.09 2.67
C GLY A 247 -30.46 -8.23 2.62
N THR A 248 -29.78 -8.46 1.51
CA THR A 248 -28.75 -9.49 1.39
C THR A 248 -27.46 -9.09 2.12
N THR A 249 -26.69 -10.07 2.60
CA THR A 249 -25.37 -9.86 3.17
C THR A 249 -24.34 -10.67 2.37
N GLU A 250 -23.27 -10.01 1.93
CA GLU A 250 -22.21 -10.65 1.16
C GLU A 250 -20.82 -10.31 1.71
N HIS A 251 -19.87 -11.24 1.49
CA HIS A 251 -18.46 -11.10 1.78
C HIS A 251 -17.72 -10.70 0.50
N VAL A 252 -17.48 -9.41 0.36
CA VAL A 252 -16.89 -8.82 -0.83
C VAL A 252 -15.36 -9.01 -0.79
N SER A 253 -14.80 -9.76 -1.74
CA SER A 253 -13.36 -10.02 -1.84
C SER A 253 -12.63 -9.07 -2.80
N THR A 254 -13.36 -8.42 -3.72
CA THR A 254 -12.82 -7.52 -4.74
C THR A 254 -13.83 -6.44 -5.09
N GLY A 255 -13.35 -5.36 -5.68
CA GLY A 255 -14.18 -4.22 -6.06
C GLY A 255 -13.61 -2.91 -5.57
N GLU A 256 -14.28 -1.83 -5.93
CA GLU A 256 -14.03 -0.50 -5.40
C GLU A 256 -15.11 -0.12 -4.39
N ILE A 257 -14.69 0.46 -3.29
CA ILE A 257 -15.60 0.97 -2.27
C ILE A 257 -15.62 2.48 -2.30
N SER A 258 -16.80 3.05 -2.43
CA SER A 258 -17.04 4.48 -2.21
C SER A 258 -17.88 4.66 -0.96
N ILE A 259 -17.44 5.52 -0.05
CA ILE A 259 -18.22 5.91 1.13
C ILE A 259 -19.25 6.92 0.67
N ARG A 260 -20.52 6.67 1.00
CA ARG A 260 -21.61 7.61 0.73
C ARG A 260 -21.64 8.64 1.85
N GLY A 261 -21.71 9.92 1.51
CA GLY A 261 -22.00 10.96 2.49
C GLY A 261 -23.39 10.74 3.11
N ASP A 262 -23.49 10.98 4.39
CA ASP A 262 -24.78 11.03 5.09
C ASP A 262 -25.56 12.25 4.61
#